data_a737af66fe50ae2ecfa736917eb5fe90
#
_entry.id   a737af66fe50ae2ecfa736917eb5fe90
#
_cell.length_a   1.000
_cell.length_b   1.000
_cell.length_c   1.000
_cell.angle_alpha   90.00
_cell.angle_beta   90.00
_cell.angle_gamma   90.00
#
_symmetry.space_group_name_H-M   'P 1'
#
loop_
_entity.id
_entity.type
_entity.pdbx_description
1 polymer ?
#
loop_
_entity_poly.entity_id
_entity_poly.type
_entity_poly.pdbx_seq_one_letter_code
_entity_poly.pdbx_strand_id
1 'polypeptide(L)'
;VDEVANLQGMLDNSEKDFLKPRLGASLYDRLCKQYASIDPSVFCDAVTDGTYTNDPWSELLIYAQRMIVNDAMAQNIEKQALSVNGSGINVASSNDYAVATDKQIAQGKESYRQSAMTSLNNLLSLLEGWAKEVNTPMPIEAEGDGAEGSTPSDGSNQGSSSEGTDEAPDSGKDDAAETEAKQHKAIEEIVTLWQESKYYYYHRDLLFPTCESLQPYLDIYGNRDKFVRLIPDMLFIQSEYLEEAFGEDFIPRLLQASEDDKMLKKARQLVAAYLKERTSVINFDKLTRSTAHNDAITVRESIHRLLKKEEAEAQAKLDAAKAENSSDGSTPSSST
;
A
#
# COMPACT_ATOMS: atom_id res chain seq x y z
N VAL A 1 7.96 40.86 4.40
CA VAL A 1 6.57 40.61 4.84
C VAL A 1 5.73 40.03 3.70
N ASP A 2 6.07 40.37 2.43
CA ASP A 2 5.26 39.99 1.27
C ASP A 2 5.54 38.57 0.72
N GLU A 3 6.62 37.90 1.14
CA GLU A 3 7.03 36.59 0.64
C GLU A 3 6.07 35.47 1.05
N VAL A 4 5.56 35.50 2.28
CA VAL A 4 4.62 34.49 2.76
C VAL A 4 3.27 34.61 2.06
N ALA A 5 2.79 35.83 1.81
CA ALA A 5 1.55 36.09 1.09
C ALA A 5 1.62 35.59 -0.37
N ASN A 6 2.81 35.70 -1.00
CA ASN A 6 3.02 35.17 -2.35
C ASN A 6 3.02 33.65 -2.42
N LEU A 7 3.44 32.98 -1.34
CA LEU A 7 3.44 31.52 -1.26
C LEU A 7 2.04 30.94 -1.00
N GLN A 8 1.15 31.68 -0.32
CA GLN A 8 -0.16 31.19 0.08
C GLN A 8 -0.97 30.65 -1.10
N GLY A 9 -1.02 31.40 -2.20
CA GLY A 9 -1.76 30.94 -3.39
C GLY A 9 -1.22 29.63 -4.00
N MET A 10 0.08 29.34 -3.83
CA MET A 10 0.70 28.11 -4.31
C MET A 10 0.49 26.96 -3.33
N LEU A 11 0.49 27.23 -2.02
CA LEU A 11 0.11 26.25 -1.01
C LEU A 11 -1.34 25.83 -1.22
N ASP A 12 -2.26 26.79 -1.44
CA ASP A 12 -3.67 26.50 -1.71
C ASP A 12 -3.88 25.68 -2.99
N ASN A 13 -3.10 25.96 -4.04
CA ASN A 13 -3.15 25.17 -5.27
C ASN A 13 -2.61 23.75 -5.05
N SER A 14 -1.46 23.62 -4.40
CA SER A 14 -0.87 22.31 -4.09
C SER A 14 -1.80 21.47 -3.19
N GLU A 15 -2.49 22.11 -2.25
CA GLU A 15 -3.45 21.45 -1.39
C GLU A 15 -4.67 20.95 -2.17
N LYS A 16 -5.27 21.78 -3.02
CA LYS A 16 -6.51 21.47 -3.74
C LYS A 16 -6.28 20.60 -4.97
N ASP A 17 -5.21 20.86 -5.72
CA ASP A 17 -4.99 20.23 -7.02
C ASP A 17 -4.08 19.00 -6.92
N PHE A 18 -3.22 18.95 -5.91
CA PHE A 18 -2.26 17.87 -5.75
C PHE A 18 -2.58 16.94 -4.57
N LEU A 19 -2.85 17.43 -3.36
CA LEU A 19 -3.15 16.59 -2.19
C LEU A 19 -4.58 16.05 -2.22
N LYS A 20 -5.59 16.92 -2.29
CA LYS A 20 -7.01 16.55 -2.16
C LYS A 20 -7.44 15.42 -3.09
N PRO A 21 -7.05 15.37 -4.40
CA PRO A 21 -7.41 14.26 -5.27
C PRO A 21 -6.82 12.91 -4.85
N ARG A 22 -5.67 12.89 -4.14
CA ARG A 22 -4.98 11.67 -3.69
C ARG A 22 -5.58 11.11 -2.42
N LEU A 23 -5.99 11.98 -1.51
CA LEU A 23 -6.66 11.56 -0.28
C LEU A 23 -8.14 11.23 -0.50
N GLY A 24 -8.78 11.84 -1.49
CA GLY A 24 -10.24 11.86 -1.61
C GLY A 24 -10.86 12.95 -0.75
N ALA A 25 -12.13 13.29 -1.03
CA ALA A 25 -12.79 14.41 -0.37
C ALA A 25 -12.98 14.16 1.13
N SER A 26 -13.44 12.96 1.51
CA SER A 26 -13.77 12.62 2.89
C SER A 26 -12.56 12.62 3.80
N LEU A 27 -11.48 11.96 3.40
CA LEU A 27 -10.24 11.94 4.19
C LEU A 27 -9.61 13.33 4.28
N TYR A 28 -9.57 14.07 3.16
CA TYR A 28 -9.05 15.43 3.13
C TYR A 28 -9.83 16.35 4.10
N ASP A 29 -11.16 16.35 4.03
CA ASP A 29 -12.00 17.21 4.88
C ASP A 29 -11.86 16.83 6.38
N ARG A 30 -11.66 15.54 6.67
CA ARG A 30 -11.41 15.07 8.04
C ARG A 30 -10.02 15.49 8.53
N LEU A 31 -8.99 15.42 7.66
CA LEU A 31 -7.64 15.88 7.97
C LEU A 31 -7.60 17.40 8.26
N CYS A 32 -8.35 18.20 7.50
CA CYS A 32 -8.47 19.65 7.74
C CYS A 32 -9.12 19.94 9.12
N LYS A 33 -10.15 19.17 9.51
CA LYS A 33 -10.75 19.29 10.84
C LYS A 33 -9.78 18.92 11.94
N GLN A 34 -9.00 17.86 11.74
CA GLN A 34 -7.97 17.44 12.68
C GLN A 34 -6.91 18.53 12.85
N TYR A 35 -6.41 19.08 11.74
CA TYR A 35 -5.43 20.19 11.77
C TYR A 35 -5.97 21.41 12.53
N ALA A 36 -7.23 21.78 12.33
CA ALA A 36 -7.86 22.91 13.01
C ALA A 36 -8.03 22.68 14.54
N SER A 37 -8.01 21.45 15.01
CA SER A 37 -8.14 21.09 16.43
C SER A 37 -6.80 20.94 17.16
N ILE A 38 -5.68 20.87 16.43
CA ILE A 38 -4.34 20.69 17.01
C ILE A 38 -3.81 22.02 17.54
N ASP A 39 -3.23 22.01 18.74
CA ASP A 39 -2.46 23.13 19.24
C ASP A 39 -1.10 23.19 18.47
N PRO A 40 -0.80 24.30 17.77
CA PRO A 40 0.41 24.38 16.97
C PRO A 40 1.69 24.22 17.78
N SER A 41 1.75 24.63 19.05
CA SER A 41 2.94 24.49 19.89
C SER A 41 3.20 23.03 20.24
N VAL A 42 2.17 22.30 20.67
CA VAL A 42 2.25 20.87 20.98
C VAL A 42 2.65 20.06 19.73
N PHE A 43 2.09 20.43 18.58
CA PHE A 43 2.43 19.77 17.32
C PHE A 43 3.90 20.02 16.89
N CYS A 44 4.39 21.28 17.03
CA CYS A 44 5.78 21.58 16.75
C CYS A 44 6.75 20.82 17.67
N ASP A 45 6.42 20.71 18.95
CA ASP A 45 7.21 19.92 19.91
C ASP A 45 7.23 18.45 19.53
N ALA A 46 6.07 17.85 19.21
CA ALA A 46 5.97 16.47 18.75
C ALA A 46 6.76 16.21 17.46
N VAL A 47 6.80 17.17 16.55
CA VAL A 47 7.62 17.06 15.32
C VAL A 47 9.12 17.14 15.64
N THR A 48 9.52 17.99 16.57
CA THR A 48 10.92 18.16 16.98
C THR A 48 11.43 16.92 17.70
N ASP A 49 10.63 16.33 18.57
CA ASP A 49 10.97 15.15 19.35
C ASP A 49 10.75 13.82 18.60
N GLY A 50 10.12 13.88 17.42
CA GLY A 50 9.80 12.71 16.61
C GLY A 50 8.60 11.90 17.12
N THR A 51 7.88 12.36 18.14
CA THR A 51 6.76 11.66 18.77
C THR A 51 5.45 11.76 17.98
N TYR A 52 5.40 12.54 16.90
CA TYR A 52 4.23 12.66 16.01
C TYR A 52 3.82 11.30 15.39
N THR A 53 4.72 10.34 15.29
CA THR A 53 4.45 8.97 14.80
C THR A 53 3.58 8.16 15.75
N ASN A 54 3.41 8.61 17.00
CA ASN A 54 2.56 7.95 17.98
C ASN A 54 1.06 8.26 17.75
N ASP A 55 0.73 9.24 16.91
CA ASP A 55 -0.63 9.56 16.53
C ASP A 55 -0.78 9.50 15.00
N PRO A 56 -1.56 8.54 14.45
CA PRO A 56 -1.72 8.37 13.00
C PRO A 56 -2.19 9.61 12.26
N TRP A 57 -3.03 10.46 12.90
CA TRP A 57 -3.47 11.70 12.29
C TRP A 57 -2.35 12.74 12.18
N SER A 58 -1.53 12.85 13.21
CA SER A 58 -0.36 13.74 13.20
C SER A 58 0.69 13.27 12.21
N GLU A 59 0.91 11.98 12.11
CA GLU A 59 1.82 11.39 11.13
C GLU A 59 1.35 11.68 9.70
N LEU A 60 0.07 11.39 9.38
CA LEU A 60 -0.52 11.69 8.08
C LEU A 60 -0.39 13.17 7.72
N LEU A 61 -0.64 14.06 8.70
CA LEU A 61 -0.56 15.51 8.52
C LEU A 61 0.86 15.95 8.14
N ILE A 62 1.90 15.44 8.79
CA ILE A 62 3.30 15.74 8.48
C ILE A 62 3.66 15.34 7.05
N TYR A 63 3.26 14.14 6.63
CA TYR A 63 3.52 13.70 5.25
C TYR A 63 2.78 14.57 4.22
N ALA A 64 1.53 14.96 4.52
CA ALA A 64 0.74 15.86 3.68
C ALA A 64 1.39 17.25 3.58
N GLN A 65 1.81 17.84 4.69
CA GLN A 65 2.46 19.14 4.72
C GLN A 65 3.79 19.16 3.93
N ARG A 66 4.63 18.12 4.11
CA ARG A 66 5.89 17.98 3.35
C ARG A 66 5.64 17.95 1.85
N MET A 67 4.60 17.27 1.41
CA MET A 67 4.23 17.21 0.00
C MET A 67 3.77 18.58 -0.51
N ILE A 68 2.84 19.25 0.20
CA ILE A 68 2.30 20.56 -0.18
C ILE A 68 3.43 21.60 -0.29
N VAL A 69 4.32 21.66 0.70
CA VAL A 69 5.41 22.65 0.73
C VAL A 69 6.36 22.43 -0.44
N ASN A 70 6.78 21.20 -0.72
CA ASN A 70 7.69 20.91 -1.83
C ASN A 70 7.05 21.23 -3.20
N ASP A 71 5.77 20.92 -3.40
CA ASP A 71 5.08 21.26 -4.64
C ASP A 71 4.87 22.77 -4.80
N ALA A 72 4.47 23.45 -3.73
CA ALA A 72 4.34 24.92 -3.73
C ALA A 72 5.68 25.62 -4.02
N MET A 73 6.79 25.12 -3.48
CA MET A 73 8.13 25.62 -3.78
C MET A 73 8.50 25.40 -5.24
N ALA A 74 8.19 24.23 -5.81
CA ALA A 74 8.41 23.96 -7.23
C ALA A 74 7.62 24.93 -8.13
N GLN A 75 6.40 25.32 -7.74
CA GLN A 75 5.59 26.29 -8.46
C GLN A 75 6.10 27.73 -8.29
N ASN A 76 6.68 28.04 -7.13
CA ASN A 76 7.08 29.40 -6.78
C ASN A 76 8.44 29.80 -7.35
N ILE A 77 9.37 28.87 -7.57
CA ILE A 77 10.77 29.19 -7.93
C ILE A 77 10.88 29.98 -9.23
N GLU A 78 10.04 29.73 -10.21
CA GLU A 78 10.00 30.51 -11.46
C GLU A 78 9.44 31.91 -11.24
N LYS A 79 8.48 32.07 -10.33
CA LYS A 79 7.85 33.36 -10.04
C LYS A 79 8.75 34.25 -9.21
N GLN A 80 9.56 33.68 -8.32
CA GLN A 80 10.56 34.43 -7.56
C GLN A 80 11.68 35.01 -8.44
N ALA A 81 12.00 34.32 -9.55
CA ALA A 81 12.99 34.81 -10.51
C ALA A 81 12.47 35.98 -11.37
N LEU A 82 11.17 36.21 -11.39
CA LEU A 82 10.51 37.24 -12.19
C LEU A 82 9.88 38.31 -11.29
N SER A 83 10.14 39.56 -11.56
CA SER A 83 9.39 40.67 -10.97
C SER A 83 8.47 41.31 -12.00
N VAL A 84 7.20 41.51 -11.61
CA VAL A 84 6.20 42.18 -12.45
C VAL A 84 5.96 43.56 -11.89
N ASN A 85 6.26 44.60 -12.66
CA ASN A 85 6.04 45.99 -12.27
C ASN A 85 5.36 46.74 -13.42
N GLY A 86 5.09 48.04 -13.20
CA GLY A 86 4.44 48.89 -14.21
C GLY A 86 5.20 49.03 -15.55
N SER A 87 6.45 48.59 -15.61
CA SER A 87 7.28 48.58 -16.83
C SER A 87 7.29 47.21 -17.53
N GLY A 88 6.60 46.21 -16.98
CA GLY A 88 6.52 44.85 -17.53
C GLY A 88 7.08 43.76 -16.63
N ILE A 89 7.45 42.62 -17.22
CA ILE A 89 8.07 41.49 -16.54
C ILE A 89 9.58 41.66 -16.61
N ASN A 90 10.25 41.76 -15.45
CA ASN A 90 11.67 41.89 -15.34
C ASN A 90 12.27 40.76 -14.53
N VAL A 91 13.54 40.44 -14.76
CA VAL A 91 14.29 39.49 -13.92
C VAL A 91 14.69 40.21 -12.63
N ALA A 92 14.40 39.63 -11.48
CA ALA A 92 14.78 40.17 -10.20
C ALA A 92 16.31 40.19 -10.10
N SER A 93 16.90 41.40 -9.97
CA SER A 93 18.33 41.57 -9.76
C SER A 93 18.59 42.54 -8.61
N SER A 94 19.58 42.26 -7.79
CA SER A 94 20.08 43.16 -6.78
C SER A 94 21.57 43.41 -7.03
N ASN A 95 22.09 44.55 -6.60
CA ASN A 95 23.49 44.92 -6.80
C ASN A 95 24.49 43.97 -6.11
N ASP A 96 24.02 43.17 -5.14
CA ASP A 96 24.87 42.31 -4.33
C ASP A 96 24.80 40.81 -4.74
N TYR A 97 23.86 40.43 -5.61
CA TYR A 97 23.67 39.04 -6.00
C TYR A 97 23.53 38.88 -7.52
N ALA A 98 24.26 37.93 -8.08
CA ALA A 98 24.09 37.55 -9.48
C ALA A 98 22.71 36.89 -9.68
N VAL A 99 22.02 37.26 -10.76
CA VAL A 99 20.77 36.67 -11.16
C VAL A 99 20.99 35.19 -11.46
N ALA A 100 20.12 34.31 -10.94
CA ALA A 100 20.16 32.89 -11.26
C ALA A 100 19.94 32.68 -12.76
N THR A 101 20.75 31.84 -13.36
CA THR A 101 20.57 31.45 -14.77
C THR A 101 19.32 30.58 -14.96
N ASP A 102 18.72 30.62 -16.14
CA ASP A 102 17.56 29.76 -16.50
C ASP A 102 17.82 28.29 -16.18
N LYS A 103 19.07 27.85 -16.37
CA LYS A 103 19.49 26.47 -16.04
C LYS A 103 19.41 26.19 -14.53
N GLN A 104 19.84 27.12 -13.69
CA GLN A 104 19.78 26.98 -12.23
C GLN A 104 18.33 27.01 -11.73
N ILE A 105 17.50 27.87 -12.31
CA ILE A 105 16.07 27.96 -12.01
C ILE A 105 15.38 26.63 -12.37
N ALA A 106 15.64 26.11 -13.59
CA ALA A 106 15.09 24.84 -14.03
C ALA A 106 15.54 23.65 -13.17
N GLN A 107 16.81 23.62 -12.76
CA GLN A 107 17.35 22.60 -11.86
C GLN A 107 16.71 22.67 -10.46
N GLY A 108 16.56 23.87 -9.92
CA GLY A 108 15.89 24.09 -8.62
C GLY A 108 14.43 23.63 -8.65
N LYS A 109 13.70 24.03 -9.69
CA LYS A 109 12.31 23.59 -9.91
C LYS A 109 12.20 22.08 -9.98
N GLU A 110 13.06 21.44 -10.76
CA GLU A 110 13.04 19.97 -10.91
C GLU A 110 13.39 19.27 -9.59
N SER A 111 14.34 19.80 -8.82
CA SER A 111 14.69 19.29 -7.49
C SER A 111 13.49 19.31 -6.53
N TYR A 112 12.77 20.44 -6.44
CA TYR A 112 11.57 20.54 -5.61
C TYR A 112 10.45 19.63 -6.12
N ARG A 113 10.29 19.52 -7.44
CA ARG A 113 9.31 18.63 -8.05
C ARG A 113 9.58 17.15 -7.71
N GLN A 114 10.83 16.73 -7.78
CA GLN A 114 11.25 15.39 -7.35
C GLN A 114 11.02 15.18 -5.85
N SER A 115 11.30 16.18 -5.02
CA SER A 115 11.03 16.15 -3.58
C SER A 115 9.52 16.04 -3.30
N ALA A 116 8.68 16.75 -4.05
CA ALA A 116 7.22 16.66 -3.94
C ALA A 116 6.71 15.26 -4.32
N MET A 117 7.23 14.69 -5.41
CA MET A 117 6.87 13.32 -5.84
C MET A 117 7.35 12.27 -4.83
N THR A 118 8.54 12.44 -4.24
CA THR A 118 9.03 11.55 -3.18
C THR A 118 8.15 11.66 -1.93
N SER A 119 7.77 12.87 -1.52
CA SER A 119 6.87 13.10 -0.39
C SER A 119 5.48 12.50 -0.64
N LEU A 120 4.96 12.60 -1.87
CA LEU A 120 3.71 11.95 -2.27
C LEU A 120 3.83 10.41 -2.19
N ASN A 121 4.90 9.85 -2.73
CA ASN A 121 5.11 8.41 -2.66
C ASN A 121 5.20 7.91 -1.21
N ASN A 122 5.84 8.67 -0.33
CA ASN A 122 5.93 8.34 1.10
C ASN A 122 4.54 8.39 1.76
N LEU A 123 3.74 9.44 1.48
CA LEU A 123 2.37 9.57 1.95
C LEU A 123 1.50 8.37 1.52
N LEU A 124 1.53 8.04 0.22
CA LEU A 124 0.77 6.91 -0.30
C LEU A 124 1.29 5.56 0.24
N SER A 125 2.60 5.43 0.49
CA SER A 125 3.18 4.23 1.12
C SER A 125 2.70 4.04 2.55
N LEU A 126 2.60 5.13 3.32
CA LEU A 126 2.05 5.11 4.67
C LEU A 126 0.59 4.62 4.66
N LEU A 127 -0.25 5.23 3.83
CA LEU A 127 -1.65 4.83 3.68
C LEU A 127 -1.81 3.38 3.19
N GLU A 128 -0.94 2.93 2.29
CA GLU A 128 -0.89 1.53 1.82
C GLU A 128 -0.53 0.56 2.95
N GLY A 129 0.45 0.91 3.78
CA GLY A 129 0.84 0.13 4.95
C GLY A 129 -0.34 -0.06 5.90
N TRP A 130 -1.02 1.01 6.24
CA TRP A 130 -2.22 0.97 7.09
C TRP A 130 -3.39 0.21 6.45
N ALA A 131 -3.63 0.39 5.17
CA ALA A 131 -4.66 -0.38 4.46
C ALA A 131 -4.36 -1.88 4.44
N LYS A 132 -3.09 -2.26 4.34
CA LYS A 132 -2.66 -3.66 4.43
C LYS A 132 -2.89 -4.22 5.84
N GLU A 133 -2.54 -3.46 6.87
CA GLU A 133 -2.75 -3.84 8.28
C GLU A 133 -4.23 -4.09 8.57
N VAL A 134 -5.10 -3.13 8.26
CA VAL A 134 -6.56 -3.23 8.47
C VAL A 134 -7.18 -4.39 7.67
N ASN A 135 -6.69 -4.67 6.47
CA ASN A 135 -7.25 -5.72 5.61
C ASN A 135 -6.61 -7.10 5.81
N THR A 136 -5.54 -7.22 6.59
CA THR A 136 -4.96 -8.53 6.94
C THR A 136 -5.83 -9.15 8.04
N PRO A 137 -6.41 -10.36 7.84
CA PRO A 137 -7.13 -11.04 8.91
C PRO A 137 -6.19 -11.20 10.11
N MET A 138 -6.60 -10.72 11.27
CA MET A 138 -5.90 -11.04 12.52
C MET A 138 -5.80 -12.56 12.64
N PRO A 139 -4.63 -13.13 12.98
CA PRO A 139 -4.58 -14.53 13.36
C PRO A 139 -5.60 -14.73 14.48
N ILE A 140 -6.58 -15.59 14.26
CA ILE A 140 -7.47 -16.00 15.34
C ILE A 140 -6.53 -16.67 16.35
N GLU A 141 -6.27 -16.01 17.46
CA GLU A 141 -5.64 -16.67 18.61
C GLU A 141 -6.55 -17.86 18.88
N ALA A 142 -6.03 -19.06 18.65
CA ALA A 142 -6.74 -20.29 19.00
C ALA A 142 -7.02 -20.18 20.48
N GLU A 143 -8.28 -19.92 20.85
CA GLU A 143 -8.73 -20.05 22.22
C GLU A 143 -8.24 -21.42 22.67
N GLY A 144 -7.29 -21.41 23.62
CA GLY A 144 -6.70 -22.61 24.15
C GLY A 144 -7.82 -23.48 24.71
N ASP A 145 -8.06 -24.57 24.03
CA ASP A 145 -8.97 -25.62 24.45
C ASP A 145 -8.51 -26.08 25.83
N GLY A 146 -9.22 -25.59 26.86
CA GLY A 146 -8.96 -25.88 28.25
C GLY A 146 -9.21 -27.37 28.52
N ALA A 147 -8.18 -28.18 28.35
CA ALA A 147 -8.19 -29.54 28.81
C ALA A 147 -8.27 -29.55 30.34
N GLU A 148 -9.47 -29.74 30.87
CA GLU A 148 -9.67 -30.15 32.25
C GLU A 148 -8.97 -31.51 32.51
N GLY A 149 -7.87 -31.43 33.22
CA GLY A 149 -7.15 -32.59 33.75
C GLY A 149 -7.03 -32.49 35.26
N SER A 150 -8.07 -32.91 35.95
CA SER A 150 -8.10 -33.14 37.39
C SER A 150 -7.16 -34.26 37.81
N THR A 151 -6.21 -33.99 38.69
CA THR A 151 -5.80 -35.00 39.73
C THR A 151 -5.36 -34.26 40.98
N PRO A 152 -5.84 -34.67 42.18
CA PRO A 152 -5.43 -34.10 43.43
C PRO A 152 -4.18 -34.83 43.95
N SER A 153 -3.19 -34.09 44.39
CA SER A 153 -2.11 -34.62 45.28
C SER A 153 -1.93 -33.73 46.51
N ASP A 154 -2.30 -34.34 47.58
CA ASP A 154 -2.09 -33.98 48.96
C ASP A 154 -0.61 -33.80 49.32
N GLY A 155 -0.29 -32.81 50.16
CA GLY A 155 1.09 -32.64 50.64
C GLY A 155 1.31 -31.35 51.41
N SER A 156 0.91 -31.36 52.69
CA SER A 156 1.27 -30.39 53.72
C SER A 156 2.75 -30.04 53.76
N ASN A 157 3.11 -28.75 53.90
CA ASN A 157 4.06 -28.38 54.97
C ASN A 157 4.00 -26.89 55.33
N GLN A 158 4.19 -26.65 56.60
CA GLN A 158 4.10 -25.43 57.38
C GLN A 158 5.23 -24.41 57.10
N GLY A 159 4.91 -23.15 57.19
CA GLY A 159 5.61 -22.16 58.01
C GLY A 159 6.72 -21.36 57.33
N SER A 160 6.50 -20.10 57.15
CA SER A 160 7.23 -19.06 57.87
C SER A 160 6.83 -17.67 57.35
N SER A 161 6.50 -16.82 58.28
CA SER A 161 6.25 -15.38 58.13
C SER A 161 7.51 -14.65 57.67
N SER A 162 7.38 -13.72 56.73
CA SER A 162 8.14 -12.46 56.72
C SER A 162 7.41 -11.38 55.97
N GLU A 163 7.39 -10.25 56.56
CA GLU A 163 6.78 -8.99 56.30
C GLU A 163 7.04 -8.40 54.90
N GLY A 164 6.02 -7.72 54.40
CA GLY A 164 6.04 -6.37 53.79
C GLY A 164 7.02 -6.12 52.64
N THR A 165 6.50 -6.15 51.42
CA THR A 165 6.94 -5.20 50.39
C THR A 165 5.72 -4.69 49.66
N ASP A 166 5.56 -3.38 49.68
CA ASP A 166 4.57 -2.63 48.92
C ASP A 166 4.69 -2.99 47.45
N GLU A 167 3.72 -3.72 46.91
CA GLU A 167 3.49 -3.82 45.46
C GLU A 167 2.99 -2.46 45.00
N ALA A 168 3.84 -1.72 44.28
CA ALA A 168 3.42 -0.61 43.47
C ALA A 168 2.43 -1.16 42.42
N PRO A 169 1.30 -0.47 42.16
CA PRO A 169 0.34 -0.92 41.18
C PRO A 169 1.00 -0.95 39.80
N ASP A 170 0.91 -2.09 39.12
CA ASP A 170 1.31 -2.32 37.75
C ASP A 170 0.36 -1.56 36.79
N SER A 171 0.42 -0.21 36.82
CA SER A 171 -0.41 0.69 36.03
C SER A 171 0.12 0.89 34.58
N GLY A 172 1.27 0.29 34.24
CA GLY A 172 1.91 0.53 32.94
C GLY A 172 1.45 -0.36 31.81
N LYS A 173 0.78 -1.47 32.08
CA LYS A 173 0.32 -2.40 31.01
C LYS A 173 -1.03 -2.02 30.44
N ASP A 174 -1.92 -1.51 31.26
CA ASP A 174 -3.26 -1.11 30.81
C ASP A 174 -3.21 0.15 29.94
N ASP A 175 -2.32 1.10 30.25
CA ASP A 175 -2.14 2.34 29.50
C ASP A 175 -1.55 2.10 28.09
N ALA A 176 -0.66 1.12 27.93
CA ALA A 176 -0.08 0.78 26.63
C ALA A 176 -1.12 0.13 25.69
N ALA A 177 -1.89 -0.83 26.21
CA ALA A 177 -2.93 -1.51 25.44
C ALA A 177 -4.06 -0.55 25.01
N GLU A 178 -4.44 0.42 25.87
CA GLU A 178 -5.42 1.43 25.51
C GLU A 178 -4.90 2.39 24.42
N THR A 179 -3.62 2.71 24.46
CA THR A 179 -2.96 3.56 23.44
C THR A 179 -2.92 2.86 22.09
N GLU A 180 -2.53 1.59 22.05
CA GLU A 180 -2.50 0.79 20.81
C GLU A 180 -3.91 0.63 20.21
N ALA A 181 -4.92 0.38 21.03
CA ALA A 181 -6.30 0.29 20.58
C ALA A 181 -6.83 1.62 19.99
N LYS A 182 -6.43 2.76 20.55
CA LYS A 182 -6.76 4.08 20.01
C LYS A 182 -6.07 4.34 18.67
N GLN A 183 -4.80 3.97 18.55
CA GLN A 183 -4.05 4.09 17.29
C GLN A 183 -4.67 3.24 16.19
N HIS A 184 -4.96 1.97 16.47
CA HIS A 184 -5.59 1.06 15.52
C HIS A 184 -6.94 1.59 15.04
N LYS A 185 -7.77 2.10 15.94
CA LYS A 185 -9.07 2.71 15.58
C LYS A 185 -8.90 3.96 14.69
N ALA A 186 -7.88 4.78 14.94
CA ALA A 186 -7.57 5.93 14.11
C ALA A 186 -7.12 5.50 12.70
N ILE A 187 -6.31 4.45 12.61
CA ILE A 187 -5.88 3.86 11.33
C ILE A 187 -7.08 3.31 10.56
N GLU A 188 -7.98 2.58 11.21
CA GLU A 188 -9.22 2.08 10.58
C GLU A 188 -10.09 3.23 10.03
N GLU A 189 -10.25 4.32 10.79
CA GLU A 189 -10.99 5.50 10.33
C GLU A 189 -10.32 6.11 9.09
N ILE A 190 -9.01 6.31 9.12
CA ILE A 190 -8.24 6.88 8.00
C ILE A 190 -8.38 6.00 6.75
N VAL A 191 -8.19 4.69 6.88
CA VAL A 191 -8.28 3.74 5.76
C VAL A 191 -9.70 3.72 5.19
N THR A 192 -10.73 3.70 6.04
CA THR A 192 -12.13 3.73 5.60
C THR A 192 -12.45 4.98 4.79
N LEU A 193 -12.00 6.14 5.25
CA LEU A 193 -12.17 7.40 4.52
C LEU A 193 -11.37 7.45 3.21
N TRP A 194 -10.18 6.82 3.19
CA TRP A 194 -9.34 6.77 1.99
C TRP A 194 -9.89 5.84 0.91
N GLN A 195 -10.69 4.84 1.27
CA GLN A 195 -11.34 3.92 0.31
C GLN A 195 -12.22 4.65 -0.72
N GLU A 196 -12.72 5.85 -0.41
CA GLU A 196 -13.45 6.68 -1.35
C GLU A 196 -12.56 7.36 -2.41
N SER A 197 -11.25 7.37 -2.20
CA SER A 197 -10.29 7.95 -3.15
C SER A 197 -10.06 7.04 -4.34
N LYS A 198 -9.97 7.62 -5.54
CA LYS A 198 -9.49 6.91 -6.73
C LYS A 198 -8.02 6.47 -6.63
N TYR A 199 -7.28 6.94 -5.62
CA TYR A 199 -5.92 6.52 -5.30
C TYR A 199 -5.87 5.42 -4.24
N TYR A 200 -7.03 4.97 -3.74
CA TYR A 200 -7.09 3.75 -2.96
C TYR A 200 -6.80 2.57 -3.89
N TYR A 201 -5.67 1.92 -3.71
CA TYR A 201 -5.20 0.87 -4.61
C TYR A 201 -4.97 -0.48 -3.93
N TYR A 202 -5.41 -0.62 -2.70
CA TYR A 202 -5.48 -1.94 -2.07
C TYR A 202 -6.68 -2.69 -2.64
N HIS A 203 -6.55 -3.13 -3.88
CA HIS A 203 -7.61 -3.84 -4.58
C HIS A 203 -7.44 -5.34 -4.38
N ARG A 204 -8.35 -5.95 -3.62
CA ARG A 204 -8.42 -7.41 -3.45
C ARG A 204 -8.66 -8.16 -4.76
N ASP A 205 -9.19 -7.48 -5.76
CA ASP A 205 -9.55 -8.03 -7.07
C ASP A 205 -8.38 -8.03 -8.07
N LEU A 206 -7.22 -7.51 -7.67
CA LEU A 206 -6.03 -7.46 -8.51
C LEU A 206 -5.02 -8.52 -8.13
N LEU A 207 -4.45 -9.19 -9.13
CA LEU A 207 -3.29 -10.07 -8.94
C LEU A 207 -2.06 -9.31 -8.40
N PHE A 208 -2.00 -8.01 -8.63
CA PHE A 208 -1.06 -7.07 -8.02
C PHE A 208 -1.81 -6.11 -7.11
N PRO A 209 -2.03 -6.46 -5.85
CA PRO A 209 -2.81 -5.62 -4.94
C PRO A 209 -2.10 -4.33 -4.55
N THR A 210 -0.77 -4.25 -4.69
CA THR A 210 0.04 -3.11 -4.26
C THR A 210 1.12 -2.76 -5.29
N CYS A 211 1.63 -1.52 -5.22
CA CYS A 211 2.77 -1.07 -6.01
C CYS A 211 4.00 -1.97 -5.83
N GLU A 212 4.23 -2.43 -4.61
CA GLU A 212 5.37 -3.29 -4.26
C GLU A 212 5.25 -4.68 -4.88
N SER A 213 4.02 -5.23 -4.99
CA SER A 213 3.78 -6.52 -5.62
C SER A 213 4.05 -6.49 -7.13
N LEU A 214 3.85 -5.35 -7.80
CA LEU A 214 4.11 -5.16 -9.23
C LEU A 214 5.60 -4.92 -9.53
N GLN A 215 6.32 -4.22 -8.65
CA GLN A 215 7.70 -3.78 -8.86
C GLN A 215 8.67 -4.87 -9.33
N PRO A 216 8.65 -6.13 -8.81
CA PRO A 216 9.53 -7.20 -9.27
C PRO A 216 9.29 -7.65 -10.73
N TYR A 217 8.13 -7.36 -11.29
CA TYR A 217 7.71 -7.81 -12.62
C TYR A 217 7.77 -6.68 -13.67
N LEU A 218 7.46 -5.46 -13.22
CA LEU A 218 7.46 -4.26 -14.06
C LEU A 218 8.09 -3.11 -13.27
N ASP A 219 9.25 -2.64 -13.69
CA ASP A 219 9.92 -1.53 -13.02
C ASP A 219 9.14 -0.23 -13.21
N ILE A 220 8.49 0.17 -12.16
CA ILE A 220 7.76 1.44 -12.04
C ILE A 220 8.45 2.41 -11.09
N TYR A 221 9.67 2.06 -10.61
CA TYR A 221 10.48 2.86 -9.69
C TYR A 221 9.76 3.20 -8.38
N GLY A 222 8.92 2.29 -7.87
CA GLY A 222 8.10 2.53 -6.69
C GLY A 222 7.10 3.67 -6.83
N ASN A 223 6.82 4.12 -8.05
CA ASN A 223 5.94 5.26 -8.32
C ASN A 223 4.47 4.83 -8.22
N ARG A 224 3.83 5.18 -7.10
CA ARG A 224 2.45 4.84 -6.80
C ARG A 224 1.43 5.55 -7.70
N ASP A 225 1.71 6.77 -8.15
CA ASP A 225 0.86 7.45 -9.14
C ASP A 225 0.84 6.69 -10.48
N LYS A 226 2.00 6.16 -10.89
CA LYS A 226 2.10 5.30 -12.08
C LYS A 226 1.35 3.98 -11.89
N PHE A 227 1.47 3.36 -10.71
CA PHE A 227 0.73 2.14 -10.37
C PHE A 227 -0.78 2.35 -10.49
N VAL A 228 -1.32 3.41 -9.87
CA VAL A 228 -2.76 3.73 -9.92
C VAL A 228 -3.25 3.92 -11.36
N ARG A 229 -2.45 4.53 -12.23
CA ARG A 229 -2.78 4.68 -13.65
C ARG A 229 -2.80 3.37 -14.42
N LEU A 230 -2.08 2.35 -13.96
CA LEU A 230 -2.07 1.01 -14.58
C LEU A 230 -3.22 0.12 -14.11
N ILE A 231 -3.92 0.46 -13.02
CA ILE A 231 -5.03 -0.34 -12.49
C ILE A 231 -6.10 -0.67 -13.54
N PRO A 232 -6.61 0.28 -14.35
CA PRO A 232 -7.58 -0.04 -15.39
C PRO A 232 -7.05 -1.03 -16.43
N ASP A 233 -5.77 -0.92 -16.80
CA ASP A 233 -5.13 -1.86 -17.74
C ASP A 233 -4.94 -3.24 -17.11
N MET A 234 -4.60 -3.33 -15.82
CA MET A 234 -4.50 -4.60 -15.10
C MET A 234 -5.84 -5.32 -15.01
N LEU A 235 -6.91 -4.60 -14.65
CA LEU A 235 -8.27 -5.14 -14.62
C LEU A 235 -8.69 -5.65 -16.01
N PHE A 236 -8.46 -4.86 -17.05
CA PHE A 236 -8.74 -5.25 -18.41
C PHE A 236 -7.98 -6.52 -18.85
N ILE A 237 -6.69 -6.61 -18.50
CA ILE A 237 -5.88 -7.80 -18.82
C ILE A 237 -6.41 -9.03 -18.07
N GLN A 238 -6.80 -8.88 -16.81
CA GLN A 238 -7.35 -9.98 -16.02
C GLN A 238 -8.66 -10.51 -16.63
N SER A 239 -9.62 -9.63 -16.94
CA SER A 239 -10.91 -10.04 -17.49
C SER A 239 -10.80 -10.52 -18.95
N GLU A 240 -10.17 -9.75 -19.83
CA GLU A 240 -10.24 -10.02 -21.26
C GLU A 240 -9.19 -11.05 -21.73
N TYR A 241 -8.02 -11.15 -21.04
CA TYR A 241 -6.96 -12.04 -21.51
C TYR A 241 -6.77 -13.28 -20.63
N LEU A 242 -6.94 -13.16 -19.31
CA LEU A 242 -6.73 -14.31 -18.43
C LEU A 242 -8.00 -15.14 -18.27
N GLU A 243 -9.13 -14.51 -17.98
CA GLU A 243 -10.40 -15.23 -17.82
C GLU A 243 -10.86 -15.86 -19.14
N GLU A 244 -10.71 -15.15 -20.28
CA GLU A 244 -10.99 -15.72 -21.59
C GLU A 244 -10.10 -16.93 -21.92
N ALA A 245 -8.82 -16.89 -21.52
CA ALA A 245 -7.86 -17.94 -21.83
C ALA A 245 -7.92 -19.15 -20.90
N PHE A 246 -8.27 -18.96 -19.61
CA PHE A 246 -8.15 -19.96 -18.55
C PHE A 246 -9.45 -20.24 -17.79
N GLY A 247 -10.53 -19.52 -18.11
CA GLY A 247 -11.85 -19.65 -17.47
C GLY A 247 -12.08 -18.65 -16.34
N GLU A 248 -13.38 -18.42 -16.04
CA GLU A 248 -13.84 -17.41 -15.07
C GLU A 248 -13.38 -17.69 -13.63
N ASP A 249 -13.17 -18.94 -13.27
CA ASP A 249 -12.71 -19.34 -11.93
C ASP A 249 -11.20 -19.13 -11.71
N PHE A 250 -10.46 -18.82 -12.77
CA PHE A 250 -9.00 -18.74 -12.72
C PHE A 250 -8.52 -17.60 -11.81
N ILE A 251 -9.05 -16.38 -11.99
CA ILE A 251 -8.66 -15.21 -11.18
C ILE A 251 -9.11 -15.36 -9.72
N PRO A 252 -10.40 -15.71 -9.40
CA PRO A 252 -10.83 -15.94 -8.02
C PRO A 252 -9.97 -16.96 -7.25
N ARG A 253 -9.55 -18.03 -7.93
CA ARG A 253 -8.64 -19.03 -7.34
C ARG A 253 -7.27 -18.45 -7.01
N LEU A 254 -6.71 -17.65 -7.89
CA LEU A 254 -5.39 -17.05 -7.71
C LEU A 254 -5.37 -15.97 -6.63
N LEU A 255 -6.47 -15.23 -6.45
CA LEU A 255 -6.59 -14.23 -5.39
C LEU A 255 -6.60 -14.83 -3.98
N GLN A 256 -6.93 -16.14 -3.87
CA GLN A 256 -6.88 -16.89 -2.61
C GLN A 256 -5.56 -17.67 -2.43
N ALA A 257 -4.70 -17.69 -3.45
CA ALA A 257 -3.44 -18.41 -3.42
C ALA A 257 -2.40 -17.71 -2.56
N SER A 258 -1.48 -18.48 -1.98
CA SER A 258 -0.34 -17.93 -1.26
C SER A 258 0.63 -17.21 -2.21
N GLU A 259 1.39 -16.24 -1.70
CA GLU A 259 2.40 -15.51 -2.48
C GLU A 259 3.48 -16.42 -3.08
N ASP A 260 3.68 -17.61 -2.52
CA ASP A 260 4.63 -18.60 -3.04
C ASP A 260 4.06 -19.51 -4.13
N ASP A 261 2.78 -19.40 -4.42
CA ASP A 261 2.11 -20.21 -5.44
C ASP A 261 2.74 -20.00 -6.83
N LYS A 262 3.06 -21.10 -7.50
CA LYS A 262 3.72 -21.07 -8.82
C LYS A 262 2.80 -20.54 -9.92
N MET A 263 1.51 -20.83 -9.82
CA MET A 263 0.51 -20.39 -10.79
C MET A 263 0.29 -18.89 -10.67
N LEU A 264 0.17 -18.37 -9.43
CA LEU A 264 0.07 -16.93 -9.16
C LEU A 264 1.29 -16.18 -9.72
N LYS A 265 2.51 -16.68 -9.46
CA LYS A 265 3.74 -16.08 -10.00
C LYS A 265 3.74 -16.05 -11.52
N LYS A 266 3.26 -17.10 -12.19
CA LYS A 266 3.14 -17.16 -13.65
C LYS A 266 2.06 -16.23 -14.19
N ALA A 267 0.89 -16.17 -13.54
CA ALA A 267 -0.16 -15.24 -13.93
C ALA A 267 0.32 -13.78 -13.81
N ARG A 268 1.03 -13.44 -12.74
CA ARG A 268 1.66 -12.12 -12.56
C ARG A 268 2.68 -11.80 -13.67
N GLN A 269 3.50 -12.78 -14.07
CA GLN A 269 4.43 -12.62 -15.20
C GLN A 269 3.66 -12.31 -16.50
N LEU A 270 2.54 -13.00 -16.73
CA LEU A 270 1.71 -12.80 -17.92
C LEU A 270 1.08 -11.41 -17.95
N VAL A 271 0.47 -10.97 -16.84
CA VAL A 271 -0.08 -9.60 -16.71
C VAL A 271 1.00 -8.56 -16.96
N ALA A 272 2.18 -8.71 -16.36
CA ALA A 272 3.29 -7.78 -16.56
C ALA A 272 3.78 -7.74 -18.01
N ALA A 273 3.82 -8.87 -18.72
CA ALA A 273 4.15 -8.93 -20.13
C ALA A 273 3.13 -8.16 -20.99
N TYR A 274 1.84 -8.35 -20.76
CA TYR A 274 0.79 -7.59 -21.45
C TYR A 274 0.82 -6.10 -21.12
N LEU A 275 1.11 -5.72 -19.86
CA LEU A 275 1.30 -4.31 -19.49
C LEU A 275 2.46 -3.68 -20.24
N LYS A 276 3.60 -4.40 -20.37
CA LYS A 276 4.76 -3.95 -21.17
C LYS A 276 4.39 -3.78 -22.64
N GLU A 277 3.66 -4.72 -23.20
CA GLU A 277 3.18 -4.63 -24.60
C GLU A 277 2.30 -3.39 -24.80
N ARG A 278 1.29 -3.15 -23.94
CA ARG A 278 0.39 -2.00 -24.03
C ARG A 278 1.12 -0.67 -23.86
N THR A 279 1.98 -0.55 -22.86
CA THR A 279 2.76 0.68 -22.63
C THR A 279 3.75 0.96 -23.74
N SER A 280 4.32 -0.06 -24.37
CA SER A 280 5.21 0.08 -25.54
C SER A 280 4.48 0.58 -26.79
N VAL A 281 3.21 0.25 -26.94
CA VAL A 281 2.37 0.82 -28.03
C VAL A 281 2.27 2.33 -27.90
N ILE A 282 2.06 2.83 -26.68
CA ILE A 282 1.92 4.27 -26.41
C ILE A 282 3.25 4.99 -26.69
N ASN A 283 4.37 4.36 -26.35
CA ASN A 283 5.72 4.94 -26.50
C ASN A 283 6.34 4.67 -27.90
N PHE A 284 5.62 4.04 -28.84
CA PHE A 284 6.10 3.66 -30.16
C PHE A 284 7.36 2.78 -30.17
N ASP A 285 7.63 2.06 -29.09
CA ASP A 285 8.78 1.15 -28.99
C ASP A 285 8.43 -0.24 -29.54
N LYS A 286 8.70 -0.43 -30.83
CA LYS A 286 8.40 -1.67 -31.55
C LYS A 286 9.20 -2.88 -31.02
N LEU A 287 10.44 -2.67 -30.58
CA LEU A 287 11.31 -3.77 -30.11
C LEU A 287 10.84 -4.29 -28.77
N THR A 288 10.62 -3.41 -27.81
CA THR A 288 10.07 -3.76 -26.49
C THR A 288 8.69 -4.42 -26.62
N ARG A 289 7.84 -3.93 -27.52
CA ARG A 289 6.54 -4.52 -27.81
C ARG A 289 6.65 -5.95 -28.31
N SER A 290 7.50 -6.21 -29.30
CA SER A 290 7.70 -7.56 -29.86
C SER A 290 8.23 -8.53 -28.82
N THR A 291 9.18 -8.12 -28.01
CA THR A 291 9.73 -8.94 -26.91
C THR A 291 8.66 -9.25 -25.88
N ALA A 292 7.91 -8.25 -25.41
CA ALA A 292 6.83 -8.42 -24.44
C ALA A 292 5.72 -9.35 -24.97
N HIS A 293 5.38 -9.26 -26.25
CA HIS A 293 4.42 -10.15 -26.89
C HIS A 293 4.90 -11.63 -26.88
N ASN A 294 6.14 -11.87 -27.25
CA ASN A 294 6.73 -13.22 -27.24
C ASN A 294 6.82 -13.79 -25.81
N ASP A 295 7.16 -12.94 -24.84
CA ASP A 295 7.18 -13.32 -23.42
C ASP A 295 5.78 -13.72 -22.95
N ALA A 296 4.75 -12.96 -23.33
CA ALA A 296 3.36 -13.27 -23.00
C ALA A 296 2.94 -14.63 -23.55
N ILE A 297 3.23 -14.93 -24.81
CA ILE A 297 2.94 -16.24 -25.43
C ILE A 297 3.64 -17.37 -24.65
N THR A 298 4.93 -17.24 -24.37
CA THR A 298 5.72 -18.26 -23.66
C THR A 298 5.18 -18.52 -22.26
N VAL A 299 4.82 -17.47 -21.53
CA VAL A 299 4.25 -17.59 -20.18
C VAL A 299 2.86 -18.22 -20.23
N ARG A 300 2.00 -17.84 -21.18
CA ARG A 300 0.68 -18.43 -21.39
C ARG A 300 0.76 -19.94 -21.63
N GLU A 301 1.65 -20.38 -22.48
CA GLU A 301 1.88 -21.82 -22.72
C GLU A 301 2.37 -22.55 -21.46
N SER A 302 3.17 -21.88 -20.63
CA SER A 302 3.64 -22.42 -19.36
C SER A 302 2.49 -22.62 -18.37
N ILE A 303 1.53 -21.68 -18.32
CA ILE A 303 0.31 -21.80 -17.49
C ILE A 303 -0.55 -22.97 -17.97
N HIS A 304 -0.80 -23.09 -19.28
CA HIS A 304 -1.56 -24.23 -19.81
C HIS A 304 -0.92 -25.58 -19.46
N ARG A 305 0.40 -25.67 -19.48
CA ARG A 305 1.11 -26.92 -19.08
C ARG A 305 0.92 -27.24 -17.59
N LEU A 306 0.94 -26.21 -16.73
CA LEU A 306 0.69 -26.39 -15.28
C LEU A 306 -0.74 -26.82 -15.02
N LEU A 307 -1.73 -26.21 -15.66
CA LEU A 307 -3.15 -26.59 -15.52
C LEU A 307 -3.38 -28.03 -15.93
N LYS A 308 -2.87 -28.47 -17.09
CA LYS A 308 -2.95 -29.87 -17.53
C LYS A 308 -2.32 -30.86 -16.55
N LYS A 309 -1.22 -30.45 -15.90
CA LYS A 309 -0.57 -31.29 -14.89
C LYS A 309 -1.44 -31.40 -13.62
N GLU A 310 -2.01 -30.29 -13.15
CA GLU A 310 -2.94 -30.28 -12.03
C GLU A 310 -4.18 -31.15 -12.30
N GLU A 311 -4.77 -31.05 -13.49
CA GLU A 311 -5.89 -31.88 -13.93
C GLU A 311 -5.52 -33.36 -13.93
N ALA A 312 -4.36 -33.73 -14.46
CA ALA A 312 -3.89 -35.13 -14.49
C ALA A 312 -3.64 -35.65 -13.07
N GLU A 313 -3.09 -34.89 -12.17
CA GLU A 313 -2.88 -35.28 -10.77
C GLU A 313 -4.20 -35.40 -10.02
N ALA A 314 -5.18 -34.53 -10.26
CA ALA A 314 -6.51 -34.60 -9.69
C ALA A 314 -7.25 -35.88 -10.18
N GLN A 315 -7.17 -36.18 -11.48
CA GLN A 315 -7.77 -37.40 -12.05
C GLN A 315 -7.12 -38.65 -11.48
N ALA A 316 -5.79 -38.70 -11.36
CA ALA A 316 -5.10 -39.83 -10.77
C ALA A 316 -5.51 -40.10 -9.31
N LYS A 317 -5.69 -39.02 -8.51
CA LYS A 317 -6.21 -39.15 -7.13
C LYS A 317 -7.63 -39.68 -7.08
N LEU A 318 -8.49 -39.21 -8.00
CA LEU A 318 -9.87 -39.67 -8.09
C LEU A 318 -9.93 -41.17 -8.46
N ASP A 319 -9.09 -41.58 -9.40
CA ASP A 319 -9.04 -43.00 -9.84
C ASP A 319 -8.46 -43.89 -8.75
N ALA A 320 -7.46 -43.43 -7.99
CA ALA A 320 -6.94 -44.14 -6.81
C ALA A 320 -8.03 -44.32 -5.72
N ALA A 321 -8.75 -43.23 -5.39
CA ALA A 321 -9.84 -43.30 -4.41
C ALA A 321 -10.99 -44.24 -4.84
N LYS A 322 -11.32 -44.31 -6.14
CA LYS A 322 -12.27 -45.25 -6.67
C LYS A 322 -11.78 -46.70 -6.57
N ALA A 323 -10.49 -46.96 -6.78
CA ALA A 323 -9.90 -48.29 -6.66
C ALA A 323 -9.91 -48.80 -5.20
N GLU A 324 -9.63 -47.95 -4.23
CA GLU A 324 -9.70 -48.26 -2.81
C GLU A 324 -11.15 -48.63 -2.39
N ASN A 325 -12.13 -47.84 -2.78
CA ASN A 325 -13.54 -48.10 -2.48
C ASN A 325 -14.08 -49.37 -3.15
N SER A 326 -13.50 -49.85 -4.25
CA SER A 326 -13.90 -51.05 -4.94
C SER A 326 -13.28 -52.33 -4.31
N SER A 327 -12.20 -52.20 -3.55
CA SER A 327 -11.55 -53.35 -2.88
C SER A 327 -12.19 -53.74 -1.54
N ASP A 328 -12.93 -52.81 -0.91
CA ASP A 328 -13.56 -53.06 0.40
C ASP A 328 -14.94 -53.76 0.34
N GLY A 329 -15.45 -53.99 -0.88
CA GLY A 329 -16.76 -54.63 -1.12
C GLY A 329 -16.77 -56.15 -1.26
N SER A 330 -15.64 -56.85 -1.16
CA SER A 330 -15.58 -58.31 -1.32
C SER A 330 -15.26 -59.05 0.00
N THR A 331 -16.21 -59.05 0.92
CA THR A 331 -16.25 -60.10 1.95
C THR A 331 -16.91 -61.34 1.36
N PRO A 332 -16.24 -62.50 1.30
CA PRO A 332 -16.89 -63.72 0.89
C PRO A 332 -17.84 -64.18 2.00
N SER A 333 -19.12 -64.19 1.72
CA SER A 333 -20.12 -64.91 2.53
C SER A 333 -19.81 -66.38 2.46
N SER A 334 -19.11 -66.96 3.44
CA SER A 334 -19.00 -68.38 3.66
C SER A 334 -20.30 -68.88 4.25
N SER A 335 -21.11 -69.50 3.40
CA SER A 335 -22.23 -70.38 3.81
C SER A 335 -21.67 -71.69 4.29
N THR A 336 -22.01 -72.06 5.51
CA THR A 336 -22.13 -73.49 5.91
C THR A 336 -23.39 -73.65 6.67
#